data_aa7770eadfaa7639d133aa4b2daabfb5
#
_entry.id   aa7770eadfaa7639d133aa4b2daabfb5
#
_cell.length_a   1.000
_cell.length_b   1.000
_cell.length_c   1.000
_cell.angle_alpha   90.00
_cell.angle_beta   90.00
_cell.angle_gamma   90.00
#
_symmetry.space_group_name_H-M   'P 1'
#
loop_
_entity.id
_entity.type
_entity.pdbx_description
1 polymer ?
#
loop_
_entity_poly.entity_id
_entity_poly.type
_entity_poly.pdbx_seq_one_letter_code
_entity_poly.pdbx_strand_id
1 'polypeptide(L)'
;VVEDQLKRGLFNARPENRPLIFGKLDERGQPLLSVSEELRPSRIMRVLATRLAPFGLAIDVPRYWIEGPVSRDFHWLKRTPYLCSGCPHNTSTQLPEGSEARLGIGCHALAARMPDRATSGSVQMGGEGADWLGQMAFVATPHIFQNIGDGTFFHSGYLAIRQAIAANANITYKVLYNDAVAMTGGQPVDGKLSVRQVVELVQSEGVREVVVVADDPG
;
A
#
# COMPACT_ATOMS: atom_id res chain seq x y z
N VAL A 1 -14.99 14.77 5.55
CA VAL A 1 -15.75 14.65 4.29
C VAL A 1 -17.21 14.31 4.58
N VAL A 2 -17.53 13.14 5.21
CA VAL A 2 -18.95 12.74 5.46
C VAL A 2 -19.68 13.74 6.33
N GLU A 3 -19.08 14.21 7.43
CA GLU A 3 -19.65 15.23 8.32
C GLU A 3 -20.01 16.50 7.55
N ASP A 4 -19.10 16.99 6.70
CA ASP A 4 -19.32 18.21 5.92
C ASP A 4 -20.40 18.02 4.85
N GLN A 5 -20.45 16.84 4.24
CA GLN A 5 -21.49 16.48 3.28
C GLN A 5 -22.87 16.45 3.93
N LEU A 6 -23.00 15.86 5.13
CA LEU A 6 -24.25 15.83 5.88
C LEU A 6 -24.68 17.24 6.30
N LYS A 7 -23.77 18.05 6.85
CA LYS A 7 -24.05 19.44 7.23
C LYS A 7 -24.53 20.26 6.02
N ARG A 8 -23.86 20.11 4.88
CA ARG A 8 -24.24 20.79 3.63
C ARG A 8 -25.58 20.32 3.10
N GLY A 9 -25.84 18.99 3.07
CA GLY A 9 -27.11 18.44 2.60
C GLY A 9 -28.30 18.84 3.45
N LEU A 10 -28.09 19.05 4.74
CA LEU A 10 -29.15 19.44 5.69
C LEU A 10 -29.24 20.95 5.97
N PHE A 11 -28.39 21.75 5.33
CA PHE A 11 -28.32 23.19 5.60
C PHE A 11 -29.69 23.90 5.43
N ASN A 12 -30.43 23.54 4.38
CA ASN A 12 -31.75 24.10 4.06
C ASN A 12 -32.92 23.23 4.59
N ALA A 13 -32.65 22.19 5.38
CA ALA A 13 -33.75 21.43 5.99
C ALA A 13 -34.50 22.29 7.01
N ARG A 14 -35.80 21.99 7.15
CA ARG A 14 -36.64 22.69 8.15
C ARG A 14 -36.06 22.46 9.55
N PRO A 15 -36.09 23.48 10.44
CA PRO A 15 -35.50 23.40 11.78
C PRO A 15 -35.94 22.17 12.57
N GLU A 16 -37.21 21.79 12.49
CA GLU A 16 -37.78 20.62 13.17
C GLU A 16 -37.21 19.27 12.66
N ASN A 17 -36.69 19.27 11.43
CA ASN A 17 -36.14 18.08 10.79
C ASN A 17 -34.60 18.09 10.70
N ARG A 18 -33.95 19.10 11.31
CA ARG A 18 -32.50 19.24 11.24
C ARG A 18 -31.83 18.61 12.47
N PRO A 19 -31.27 17.43 12.35
CA PRO A 19 -30.52 16.84 13.45
C PRO A 19 -29.23 17.63 13.73
N LEU A 20 -28.79 17.60 14.97
CA LEU A 20 -27.46 18.06 15.32
C LEU A 20 -26.42 17.04 14.79
N ILE A 21 -25.42 17.57 14.11
CA ILE A 21 -24.38 16.72 13.50
C ILE A 21 -23.06 16.99 14.21
N PHE A 22 -22.55 15.97 14.87
CA PHE A 22 -21.26 15.98 15.55
C PHE A 22 -20.33 14.91 14.94
N GLY A 23 -19.07 15.22 14.86
CA GLY A 23 -18.07 14.31 14.30
C GLY A 23 -16.70 14.61 14.91
N LYS A 24 -15.98 15.59 14.37
CA LYS A 24 -14.68 16.01 14.89
C LYS A 24 -14.78 16.76 16.19
N LEU A 25 -15.83 17.58 16.33
CA LEU A 25 -16.09 18.39 17.51
C LEU A 25 -17.46 18.04 18.08
N ASP A 26 -17.61 18.21 19.38
CA ASP A 26 -18.88 18.12 20.10
C ASP A 26 -19.64 19.46 20.06
N GLU A 27 -20.78 19.53 20.77
CA GLU A 27 -21.63 20.72 20.92
C GLU A 27 -20.97 21.91 21.61
N ARG A 28 -19.84 21.65 22.32
CA ARG A 28 -19.05 22.68 23.02
C ARG A 28 -17.79 23.07 22.21
N GLY A 29 -17.64 22.55 21.01
CA GLY A 29 -16.46 22.76 20.19
C GLY A 29 -15.23 21.99 20.69
N GLN A 30 -15.40 21.00 21.56
CA GLN A 30 -14.30 20.18 22.05
C GLN A 30 -14.04 18.99 21.12
N PRO A 31 -12.79 18.51 21.01
CA PRO A 31 -12.48 17.36 20.18
C PRO A 31 -13.29 16.12 20.60
N LEU A 32 -14.04 15.55 19.64
CA LEU A 32 -14.82 14.33 19.82
C LEU A 32 -14.12 13.14 19.13
N LEU A 33 -13.86 13.26 17.85
CA LEU A 33 -13.08 12.30 17.06
C LEU A 33 -11.83 12.99 16.51
N SER A 34 -10.68 12.36 16.63
CA SER A 34 -9.42 12.90 16.15
C SER A 34 -9.41 13.06 14.63
N VAL A 35 -8.78 14.13 14.14
CA VAL A 35 -8.55 14.38 12.71
C VAL A 35 -7.20 13.85 12.22
N SER A 36 -6.28 13.58 13.14
CA SER A 36 -4.89 13.21 12.84
C SER A 36 -4.54 11.77 13.22
N GLU A 37 -5.48 11.03 13.79
CA GLU A 37 -5.25 9.66 14.24
C GLU A 37 -6.21 8.69 13.56
N GLU A 38 -5.84 7.41 13.56
CA GLU A 38 -6.67 6.33 13.07
C GLU A 38 -7.97 6.21 13.90
N LEU A 39 -9.11 6.16 13.24
CA LEU A 39 -10.41 5.95 13.85
C LEU A 39 -10.61 4.45 14.15
N ARG A 40 -9.93 3.95 15.15
CA ARG A 40 -10.03 2.56 15.59
C ARG A 40 -11.42 2.27 16.16
N PRO A 41 -11.94 1.04 15.97
CA PRO A 41 -13.24 0.63 16.53
C PRO A 41 -13.37 0.92 18.02
N SER A 42 -12.33 0.69 18.81
CA SER A 42 -12.29 0.98 20.25
C SER A 42 -12.49 2.45 20.58
N ARG A 43 -12.01 3.37 19.75
CA ARG A 43 -12.22 4.82 19.93
C ARG A 43 -13.66 5.21 19.57
N ILE A 44 -14.16 4.72 18.44
CA ILE A 44 -15.51 4.98 17.99
C ILE A 44 -16.53 4.45 19.01
N MET A 45 -16.33 3.23 19.52
CA MET A 45 -17.21 2.65 20.53
C MET A 45 -17.24 3.45 21.82
N ARG A 46 -16.13 3.99 22.30
CA ARG A 46 -16.10 4.88 23.48
C ARG A 46 -16.93 6.13 23.26
N VAL A 47 -16.77 6.77 22.10
CA VAL A 47 -17.55 7.97 21.75
C VAL A 47 -19.05 7.63 21.68
N LEU A 48 -19.42 6.53 20.99
CA LEU A 48 -20.81 6.09 20.89
C LEU A 48 -21.40 5.76 22.27
N ALA A 49 -20.68 5.02 23.11
CA ALA A 49 -21.14 4.69 24.46
C ALA A 49 -21.45 5.97 25.28
N THR A 50 -20.54 6.96 25.26
CA THR A 50 -20.74 8.22 25.95
C THR A 50 -21.90 9.03 25.39
N ARG A 51 -22.05 9.06 24.05
CA ARG A 51 -23.06 9.88 23.37
C ARG A 51 -24.46 9.28 23.44
N LEU A 52 -24.58 7.96 23.53
CA LEU A 52 -25.87 7.28 23.54
C LEU A 52 -26.39 7.00 24.95
N ALA A 53 -25.54 7.03 25.98
CA ALA A 53 -25.94 6.86 27.37
C ALA A 53 -27.10 7.79 27.82
N PRO A 54 -27.15 9.08 27.47
CA PRO A 54 -28.25 9.98 27.86
C PRO A 54 -29.60 9.57 27.26
N PHE A 55 -29.61 8.75 26.21
CA PHE A 55 -30.82 8.23 25.57
C PHE A 55 -31.24 6.85 26.12
N GLY A 56 -30.63 6.41 27.20
CA GLY A 56 -30.90 5.09 27.78
C GLY A 56 -30.31 3.90 26.99
N LEU A 57 -29.47 4.18 25.99
CA LEU A 57 -28.79 3.16 25.19
C LEU A 57 -27.42 2.89 25.81
N ALA A 58 -27.35 1.85 26.61
CA ALA A 58 -26.08 1.37 27.17
C ALA A 58 -25.33 0.53 26.13
N ILE A 59 -24.10 0.93 25.79
CA ILE A 59 -23.19 0.12 24.98
C ILE A 59 -22.17 -0.49 25.92
N ASP A 60 -22.11 -1.82 25.97
CA ASP A 60 -21.06 -2.53 26.70
C ASP A 60 -19.74 -2.41 25.92
N VAL A 61 -18.83 -1.59 26.44
CA VAL A 61 -17.50 -1.42 25.86
C VAL A 61 -16.53 -2.30 26.65
N PRO A 62 -15.88 -3.27 25.98
CA PRO A 62 -14.92 -4.13 26.66
C PRO A 62 -13.88 -3.34 27.44
N ARG A 63 -13.60 -3.74 28.69
CA ARG A 63 -12.72 -3.03 29.61
C ARG A 63 -11.34 -2.74 29.00
N TYR A 64 -10.76 -3.69 28.28
CA TYR A 64 -9.48 -3.53 27.59
C TYR A 64 -9.51 -2.46 26.47
N TRP A 65 -10.69 -2.09 25.97
CA TRP A 65 -10.84 -1.01 25.02
C TRP A 65 -10.92 0.36 25.70
N ILE A 66 -11.33 0.40 26.96
CA ILE A 66 -11.41 1.62 27.77
C ILE A 66 -10.03 1.98 28.32
N GLU A 67 -9.35 1.00 28.90
CA GLU A 67 -8.07 1.18 29.58
C GLU A 67 -6.88 1.19 28.61
N GLY A 68 -7.12 0.88 27.33
CA GLY A 68 -6.08 0.65 26.33
C GLY A 68 -5.46 -0.73 26.49
N PRO A 69 -4.63 -1.16 25.56
CA PRO A 69 -3.84 -2.35 25.77
C PRO A 69 -3.00 -2.13 27.01
N VAL A 70 -3.11 -3.01 27.99
CA VAL A 70 -2.07 -3.12 29.01
C VAL A 70 -0.79 -3.28 28.21
N SER A 71 0.03 -2.26 28.22
CA SER A 71 1.37 -2.28 27.62
C SER A 71 2.17 -3.33 28.37
N ARG A 72 1.95 -4.59 28.03
CA ARG A 72 2.95 -5.58 28.32
C ARG A 72 4.06 -5.26 27.34
N ASP A 73 5.13 -4.70 27.87
CA ASP A 73 6.36 -4.44 27.13
C ASP A 73 6.96 -5.76 26.63
N PHE A 74 6.33 -6.32 25.61
CA PHE A 74 6.90 -7.41 24.85
C PHE A 74 7.90 -6.88 23.82
N HIS A 75 8.75 -5.91 24.21
CA HIS A 75 9.79 -5.35 23.36
C HIS A 75 10.72 -6.40 22.75
N TRP A 76 10.79 -7.58 23.35
CA TRP A 76 11.58 -8.71 22.90
C TRP A 76 10.86 -9.61 21.87
N LEU A 77 9.54 -9.46 21.69
CA LEU A 77 8.74 -10.22 20.71
C LEU A 77 8.29 -9.31 19.54
N LYS A 78 9.26 -8.82 18.78
CA LYS A 78 8.95 -8.16 17.51
C LYS A 78 8.77 -9.21 16.43
N ARG A 79 7.57 -9.27 15.85
CA ARG A 79 7.32 -10.04 14.67
C ARG A 79 7.83 -9.26 13.46
N THR A 80 8.94 -9.69 12.88
CA THR A 80 9.45 -9.11 11.64
C THR A 80 8.62 -9.68 10.48
N PRO A 81 8.05 -8.85 9.60
CA PRO A 81 7.43 -9.33 8.37
C PRO A 81 8.46 -10.09 7.52
N TYR A 82 8.05 -11.20 6.93
CA TYR A 82 8.86 -12.03 6.06
C TYR A 82 8.02 -12.63 4.94
N LEU A 83 8.70 -13.10 3.89
CA LEU A 83 8.05 -13.82 2.79
C LEU A 83 7.64 -15.22 3.26
N CYS A 84 6.52 -15.73 2.74
CA CYS A 84 6.04 -17.06 3.07
C CYS A 84 7.08 -18.13 2.73
N SER A 85 7.09 -19.23 3.50
CA SER A 85 7.96 -20.38 3.21
C SER A 85 7.63 -20.95 1.84
N GLY A 86 8.65 -21.18 1.01
CA GLY A 86 8.48 -21.66 -0.36
C GLY A 86 7.96 -20.62 -1.36
N CYS A 87 7.75 -19.39 -0.95
CA CYS A 87 7.29 -18.34 -1.87
C CYS A 87 8.38 -18.02 -2.91
N PRO A 88 8.03 -17.92 -4.22
CA PRO A 88 8.99 -17.55 -5.28
C PRO A 88 9.70 -16.21 -5.03
N HIS A 89 9.09 -15.30 -4.27
CA HIS A 89 9.73 -14.04 -3.90
C HIS A 89 11.00 -14.21 -3.06
N ASN A 90 11.19 -15.35 -2.39
CA ASN A 90 12.45 -15.65 -1.70
C ASN A 90 13.64 -15.70 -2.66
N THR A 91 13.41 -16.10 -3.90
CA THR A 91 14.41 -16.13 -4.98
C THR A 91 14.38 -14.85 -5.81
N SER A 92 13.20 -14.43 -6.28
CA SER A 92 13.07 -13.30 -7.22
C SER A 92 13.49 -11.95 -6.62
N THR A 93 13.48 -11.79 -5.29
CA THR A 93 13.95 -10.57 -4.62
C THR A 93 15.45 -10.58 -4.30
N GLN A 94 16.15 -11.66 -4.57
CA GLN A 94 17.62 -11.68 -4.46
C GLN A 94 18.26 -10.77 -5.50
N LEU A 95 19.39 -10.19 -5.13
CA LEU A 95 20.16 -9.27 -5.97
C LEU A 95 21.60 -9.76 -6.11
N PRO A 96 22.26 -9.45 -7.24
CA PRO A 96 23.70 -9.57 -7.34
C PRO A 96 24.40 -8.70 -6.27
N GLU A 97 25.56 -9.14 -5.82
CA GLU A 97 26.38 -8.42 -4.85
C GLU A 97 26.66 -6.97 -5.34
N GLY A 98 26.52 -6.00 -4.44
CA GLY A 98 26.71 -4.58 -4.73
C GLY A 98 25.56 -3.92 -5.49
N SER A 99 24.47 -4.65 -5.80
CA SER A 99 23.29 -4.11 -6.44
C SER A 99 22.26 -3.60 -5.44
N GLU A 100 21.43 -2.66 -5.88
CA GLU A 100 20.33 -2.12 -5.11
C GLU A 100 18.99 -2.33 -5.82
N ALA A 101 17.91 -2.46 -5.04
CA ALA A 101 16.56 -2.50 -5.57
C ALA A 101 15.64 -1.47 -4.93
N ARG A 102 14.63 -1.06 -5.72
CA ARG A 102 13.46 -0.33 -5.22
C ARG A 102 12.30 -1.31 -5.06
N LEU A 103 11.52 -1.11 -4.01
CA LEU A 103 10.34 -1.92 -3.78
C LEU A 103 9.14 -1.37 -4.56
N GLY A 104 8.31 -2.25 -5.06
CA GLY A 104 6.95 -1.94 -5.50
C GLY A 104 5.95 -2.25 -4.38
N ILE A 105 4.67 -2.04 -4.64
CA ILE A 105 3.60 -2.34 -3.70
C ILE A 105 3.08 -3.76 -3.94
N GLY A 106 3.25 -4.62 -2.95
CA GLY A 106 2.88 -6.04 -2.98
C GLY A 106 3.68 -6.86 -1.98
N CYS A 107 3.55 -8.19 -2.00
CA CYS A 107 4.29 -9.08 -1.09
C CYS A 107 5.81 -8.89 -1.20
N HIS A 108 6.32 -8.59 -2.39
CA HIS A 108 7.74 -8.32 -2.62
C HIS A 108 8.26 -7.09 -1.86
N ALA A 109 7.40 -6.20 -1.39
CA ALA A 109 7.78 -5.09 -0.51
C ALA A 109 8.38 -5.57 0.82
N LEU A 110 8.07 -6.78 1.25
CA LEU A 110 8.64 -7.38 2.46
C LEU A 110 10.18 -7.54 2.36
N ALA A 111 10.73 -7.60 1.15
CA ALA A 111 12.18 -7.63 0.93
C ALA A 111 12.91 -6.44 1.59
N ALA A 112 12.28 -5.28 1.70
CA ALA A 112 12.85 -4.13 2.40
C ALA A 112 13.07 -4.34 3.91
N ARG A 113 12.48 -5.39 4.48
CA ARG A 113 12.67 -5.79 5.88
C ARG A 113 13.73 -6.89 6.05
N MET A 114 14.28 -7.39 4.95
CA MET A 114 15.26 -8.47 4.91
C MET A 114 16.65 -7.87 4.65
N PRO A 115 17.61 -8.01 5.60
CA PRO A 115 18.91 -7.33 5.51
C PRO A 115 19.74 -7.70 4.27
N ASP A 116 19.53 -8.91 3.75
CA ASP A 116 20.25 -9.48 2.63
C ASP A 116 19.66 -9.12 1.25
N ARG A 117 18.66 -8.25 1.20
CA ARG A 117 17.94 -7.91 -0.05
C ARG A 117 18.27 -6.53 -0.61
N ALA A 118 19.05 -5.70 0.08
CA ALA A 118 19.42 -4.34 -0.36
C ALA A 118 18.27 -3.59 -1.07
N THR A 119 17.04 -3.75 -0.56
CA THR A 119 15.82 -3.20 -1.15
C THR A 119 15.32 -2.05 -0.29
N SER A 120 15.10 -0.89 -0.90
CA SER A 120 14.67 0.32 -0.19
C SER A 120 13.84 1.22 -1.10
N GLY A 121 13.29 2.30 -0.53
CA GLY A 121 12.50 3.27 -1.29
C GLY A 121 11.18 2.69 -1.81
N SER A 122 10.14 3.47 -1.77
CA SER A 122 8.84 3.13 -2.36
C SER A 122 8.18 4.37 -2.91
N VAL A 123 7.44 4.16 -3.97
CA VAL A 123 6.53 5.16 -4.54
C VAL A 123 5.12 4.58 -4.58
N GLN A 124 4.15 5.40 -4.95
CA GLN A 124 2.77 4.92 -5.17
C GLN A 124 2.73 3.90 -6.32
N MET A 125 1.72 3.04 -6.30
CA MET A 125 1.44 2.10 -7.39
C MET A 125 1.31 2.85 -8.72
N GLY A 126 2.06 2.42 -9.72
CA GLY A 126 2.14 3.05 -11.03
C GLY A 126 3.29 4.04 -11.22
N GLY A 127 3.99 4.38 -10.15
CA GLY A 127 5.18 5.23 -10.19
C GLY A 127 6.50 4.48 -9.99
N GLU A 128 6.46 3.15 -9.98
CA GLU A 128 7.64 2.30 -9.73
C GLU A 128 8.78 2.63 -10.71
N GLY A 129 9.91 3.04 -10.15
CA GLY A 129 11.11 3.45 -10.91
C GLY A 129 11.13 4.92 -11.33
N ALA A 130 10.03 5.67 -11.18
CA ALA A 130 10.00 7.09 -11.55
C ALA A 130 10.90 7.95 -10.62
N ASP A 131 11.04 7.56 -9.36
CA ASP A 131 11.97 8.21 -8.42
C ASP A 131 13.43 8.07 -8.85
N TRP A 132 13.78 6.91 -9.45
CA TRP A 132 15.12 6.69 -9.99
C TRP A 132 15.47 7.67 -11.11
N LEU A 133 14.51 8.00 -11.97
CA LEU A 133 14.73 8.96 -13.06
C LEU A 133 15.16 10.33 -12.54
N GLY A 134 14.63 10.74 -11.39
CA GLY A 134 15.03 11.96 -10.72
C GLY A 134 16.37 11.87 -9.99
N GLN A 135 16.78 10.66 -9.57
CA GLN A 135 17.98 10.43 -8.76
C GLN A 135 19.23 10.08 -9.58
N MET A 136 19.07 9.34 -10.67
CA MET A 136 20.19 8.72 -11.41
C MET A 136 21.30 9.69 -11.85
N ALA A 137 20.99 10.96 -12.05
CA ALA A 137 21.97 11.97 -12.40
C ALA A 137 22.78 12.51 -11.20
N PHE A 138 22.38 12.20 -9.98
CA PHE A 138 22.92 12.81 -8.76
C PHE A 138 23.54 11.78 -7.79
N VAL A 139 23.52 10.51 -8.14
CA VAL A 139 24.02 9.42 -7.30
C VAL A 139 25.15 8.65 -8.00
N ALA A 140 26.01 8.01 -7.22
CA ALA A 140 27.08 7.18 -7.76
C ALA A 140 26.61 5.79 -8.22
N THR A 141 25.44 5.34 -7.76
CA THR A 141 24.84 4.05 -8.16
C THR A 141 24.52 4.09 -9.65
N PRO A 142 25.11 3.19 -10.47
CA PRO A 142 24.96 3.26 -11.92
C PRO A 142 23.66 2.63 -12.42
N HIS A 143 23.04 1.75 -11.62
CA HIS A 143 21.91 0.92 -12.01
C HIS A 143 21.11 0.49 -10.78
N ILE A 144 19.80 0.35 -10.95
CA ILE A 144 18.94 -0.27 -9.92
C ILE A 144 18.04 -1.36 -10.51
N PHE A 145 17.60 -2.26 -9.63
CA PHE A 145 16.47 -3.14 -9.90
C PHE A 145 15.19 -2.51 -9.36
N GLN A 146 14.09 -2.60 -10.10
CA GLN A 146 12.77 -2.18 -9.67
C GLN A 146 11.81 -3.37 -9.65
N ASN A 147 11.34 -3.74 -8.46
CA ASN A 147 10.29 -4.75 -8.33
C ASN A 147 8.93 -4.13 -8.60
N ILE A 148 8.10 -4.81 -9.40
CA ILE A 148 6.74 -4.40 -9.71
C ILE A 148 5.85 -5.64 -9.81
N GLY A 149 4.67 -5.62 -9.18
CA GLY A 149 3.69 -6.69 -9.32
C GLY A 149 2.94 -6.59 -10.65
N ASP A 150 2.45 -7.72 -11.13
CA ASP A 150 1.65 -7.81 -12.35
C ASP A 150 0.38 -6.96 -12.28
N GLY A 151 -0.33 -6.98 -11.16
CA GLY A 151 -1.50 -6.14 -10.95
C GLY A 151 -1.20 -4.65 -11.14
N THR A 152 -0.10 -4.15 -10.56
CA THR A 152 0.35 -2.77 -10.76
C THR A 152 0.75 -2.51 -12.21
N PHE A 153 1.47 -3.44 -12.83
CA PHE A 153 1.88 -3.34 -14.23
C PHE A 153 0.66 -3.14 -15.14
N PHE A 154 -0.40 -3.94 -14.95
CA PHE A 154 -1.59 -3.89 -15.80
C PHE A 154 -2.39 -2.60 -15.65
N HIS A 155 -2.58 -2.10 -14.42
CA HIS A 155 -3.42 -0.93 -14.23
C HIS A 155 -2.70 0.41 -14.45
N SER A 156 -1.37 0.52 -14.18
CA SER A 156 -0.70 1.81 -14.25
C SER A 156 0.83 1.76 -14.36
N GLY A 157 1.48 0.72 -13.86
CA GLY A 157 2.96 0.63 -13.79
C GLY A 157 3.65 0.59 -15.14
N TYR A 158 2.95 0.16 -16.17
CA TYR A 158 3.43 0.20 -17.55
C TYR A 158 3.86 1.61 -18.00
N LEU A 159 3.16 2.66 -17.56
CA LEU A 159 3.52 4.05 -17.90
C LEU A 159 4.86 4.47 -17.29
N ALA A 160 5.21 3.96 -16.11
CA ALA A 160 6.52 4.22 -15.50
C ALA A 160 7.65 3.56 -16.30
N ILE A 161 7.41 2.35 -16.84
CA ILE A 161 8.37 1.68 -17.74
C ILE A 161 8.56 2.49 -19.01
N ARG A 162 7.50 2.98 -19.64
CA ARG A 162 7.59 3.88 -20.82
C ARG A 162 8.42 5.12 -20.51
N GLN A 163 8.20 5.74 -19.35
CA GLN A 163 8.96 6.90 -18.93
C GLN A 163 10.46 6.58 -18.75
N ALA A 164 10.76 5.40 -18.16
CA ALA A 164 12.14 4.96 -18.00
C ALA A 164 12.86 4.74 -19.34
N ILE A 165 12.17 4.17 -20.32
CA ILE A 165 12.68 4.01 -21.69
C ILE A 165 12.94 5.37 -22.33
N ALA A 166 11.97 6.28 -22.26
CA ALA A 166 12.09 7.63 -22.82
C ALA A 166 13.25 8.43 -22.20
N ALA A 167 13.51 8.23 -20.91
CA ALA A 167 14.63 8.83 -20.18
C ALA A 167 15.97 8.11 -20.40
N ASN A 168 16.01 7.02 -21.18
CA ASN A 168 17.17 6.14 -21.35
C ASN A 168 17.79 5.71 -20.00
N ALA A 169 16.94 5.39 -19.02
CA ALA A 169 17.36 5.05 -17.67
C ALA A 169 18.06 3.68 -17.63
N ASN A 170 19.13 3.58 -16.86
CA ASN A 170 19.77 2.30 -16.57
C ASN A 170 19.05 1.63 -15.39
N ILE A 171 18.05 0.84 -15.70
CA ILE A 171 17.15 0.20 -14.74
C ILE A 171 16.71 -1.18 -15.25
N THR A 172 16.59 -2.14 -14.35
CA THR A 172 16.00 -3.44 -14.64
C THR A 172 14.69 -3.61 -13.88
N TYR A 173 13.59 -3.68 -14.59
CA TYR A 173 12.30 -4.01 -13.98
C TYR A 173 12.16 -5.52 -13.79
N LYS A 174 11.78 -5.93 -12.61
CA LYS A 174 11.35 -7.30 -12.30
C LYS A 174 9.83 -7.31 -12.21
N VAL A 175 9.16 -7.68 -13.29
CA VAL A 175 7.71 -7.87 -13.30
C VAL A 175 7.39 -9.21 -12.67
N LEU A 176 6.85 -9.18 -11.45
CA LEU A 176 6.58 -10.36 -10.64
C LEU A 176 5.16 -10.85 -10.95
N TYR A 177 5.09 -11.74 -11.93
CA TYR A 177 3.84 -12.25 -12.48
C TYR A 177 3.35 -13.47 -11.68
N ASN A 178 2.20 -13.36 -11.04
CA ASN A 178 1.55 -14.46 -10.33
C ASN A 178 0.03 -14.52 -10.55
N ASP A 179 -0.49 -13.65 -11.40
CA ASP A 179 -1.89 -13.60 -11.82
C ASP A 179 -2.89 -13.35 -10.68
N ALA A 180 -2.42 -12.74 -9.59
CA ALA A 180 -3.25 -12.47 -8.43
C ALA A 180 -2.78 -11.25 -7.64
N VAL A 181 -3.73 -10.52 -7.04
CA VAL A 181 -3.45 -9.51 -6.01
C VAL A 181 -3.26 -10.24 -4.68
N ALA A 182 -2.09 -10.87 -4.52
CA ALA A 182 -1.83 -11.83 -3.46
C ALA A 182 -1.90 -11.23 -2.04
N MET A 183 -1.42 -10.00 -1.85
CA MET A 183 -1.33 -9.37 -0.53
C MET A 183 -2.70 -9.12 0.11
N THR A 184 -3.73 -8.90 -0.68
CA THR A 184 -5.07 -8.56 -0.20
C THR A 184 -6.05 -9.73 -0.24
N GLY A 185 -5.59 -10.95 -0.56
CA GLY A 185 -6.40 -12.16 -0.48
C GLY A 185 -6.51 -12.95 -1.78
N GLY A 186 -5.66 -12.66 -2.77
CA GLY A 186 -5.62 -13.43 -4.02
C GLY A 186 -6.74 -13.12 -4.98
N GLN A 187 -7.21 -11.87 -5.02
CA GLN A 187 -8.20 -11.44 -6.00
C GLN A 187 -7.63 -11.56 -7.41
N PRO A 188 -8.46 -11.88 -8.42
CA PRO A 188 -8.04 -11.86 -9.81
C PRO A 188 -7.59 -10.44 -10.21
N VAL A 189 -6.66 -10.39 -11.15
CA VAL A 189 -6.15 -9.12 -11.70
C VAL A 189 -7.04 -8.67 -12.86
N ASP A 190 -7.48 -7.41 -12.82
CA ASP A 190 -8.20 -6.81 -13.93
C ASP A 190 -7.25 -6.43 -15.07
N GLY A 191 -7.69 -6.57 -16.31
CA GLY A 191 -6.91 -6.23 -17.50
C GLY A 191 -5.70 -7.15 -17.73
N LYS A 192 -5.82 -8.40 -17.28
CA LYS A 192 -4.77 -9.42 -17.38
C LYS A 192 -4.24 -9.57 -18.81
N LEU A 193 -2.91 -9.57 -18.92
CA LEU A 193 -2.17 -9.95 -20.12
C LEU A 193 -1.43 -11.28 -19.84
N SER A 194 -1.33 -12.13 -20.82
CA SER A 194 -0.44 -13.29 -20.76
C SER A 194 1.03 -12.84 -20.72
N VAL A 195 1.91 -13.71 -20.23
CA VAL A 195 3.37 -13.43 -20.21
C VAL A 195 3.87 -13.05 -21.60
N ARG A 196 3.44 -13.76 -22.64
CA ARG A 196 3.78 -13.45 -24.02
C ARG A 196 3.35 -12.02 -24.42
N GLN A 197 2.12 -11.63 -24.11
CA GLN A 197 1.63 -10.28 -24.39
C GLN A 197 2.42 -9.20 -23.63
N VAL A 198 2.80 -9.47 -22.38
CA VAL A 198 3.66 -8.55 -21.61
C VAL A 198 5.02 -8.39 -22.31
N VAL A 199 5.64 -9.48 -22.75
CA VAL A 199 6.91 -9.45 -23.48
C VAL A 199 6.78 -8.65 -24.78
N GLU A 200 5.80 -8.96 -25.61
CA GLU A 200 5.53 -8.26 -26.89
C GLU A 200 5.30 -6.76 -26.64
N LEU A 201 4.54 -6.42 -25.61
CA LEU A 201 4.24 -5.03 -25.25
C LEU A 201 5.51 -4.25 -24.88
N VAL A 202 6.31 -4.75 -23.95
CA VAL A 202 7.53 -4.03 -23.50
C VAL A 202 8.61 -3.98 -24.59
N GLN A 203 8.69 -5.00 -25.43
CA GLN A 203 9.58 -4.99 -26.60
C GLN A 203 9.17 -3.93 -27.62
N SER A 204 7.86 -3.79 -27.88
CA SER A 204 7.35 -2.77 -28.81
C SER A 204 7.62 -1.34 -28.32
N GLU A 205 7.78 -1.12 -27.03
CA GLU A 205 8.17 0.17 -26.43
C GLU A 205 9.68 0.44 -26.49
N GLY A 206 10.48 -0.56 -26.87
CA GLY A 206 11.92 -0.41 -27.02
C GLY A 206 12.75 -0.87 -25.83
N VAL A 207 12.21 -1.74 -24.98
CA VAL A 207 13.01 -2.44 -23.97
C VAL A 207 14.10 -3.25 -24.66
N ARG A 208 15.36 -3.08 -24.25
CA ARG A 208 16.53 -3.65 -24.93
C ARG A 208 16.64 -5.17 -24.77
N GLU A 209 16.29 -5.66 -23.60
CA GLU A 209 16.38 -7.08 -23.26
C GLU A 209 15.20 -7.47 -22.38
N VAL A 210 14.60 -8.60 -22.68
CA VAL A 210 13.52 -9.20 -21.90
C VAL A 210 13.88 -10.65 -21.64
N VAL A 211 13.93 -11.01 -20.35
CA VAL A 211 14.18 -12.39 -19.91
C VAL A 211 12.96 -12.89 -19.15
N VAL A 212 12.44 -14.03 -19.53
CA VAL A 212 11.36 -14.73 -18.82
C VAL A 212 11.97 -15.82 -17.95
N VAL A 213 11.65 -15.81 -16.67
CA VAL A 213 12.06 -16.82 -15.70
C VAL A 213 10.81 -17.48 -15.14
N ALA A 214 10.70 -18.80 -15.23
CA ALA A 214 9.57 -19.58 -14.74
C ALA A 214 10.06 -20.89 -14.11
N ASP A 215 9.24 -21.48 -13.23
CA ASP A 215 9.51 -22.78 -12.64
C ASP A 215 9.43 -23.91 -13.68
N ASP A 216 8.50 -23.76 -14.64
CA ASP A 216 8.36 -24.64 -15.81
C ASP A 216 8.45 -23.76 -17.07
N PRO A 217 9.60 -23.72 -17.74
CA PRO A 217 9.78 -22.87 -18.93
C PRO A 217 9.13 -23.41 -20.19
N GLY A 218 8.47 -24.61 -20.15
CA GLY A 218 7.57 -25.24 -21.15
C GLY A 218 8.01 -25.19 -22.59
#